data_b30ffdf348e6e90270d065dae790ed80
#
_entry.id   b30ffdf348e6e90270d065dae790ed80
#
_cell.length_a   1.000
_cell.length_b   1.000
_cell.length_c   1.000
_cell.angle_alpha   90.00
_cell.angle_beta   90.00
_cell.angle_gamma   90.00
#
_symmetry.space_group_name_H-M   'P 1'
#
loop_
_entity.id
_entity.type
_entity.pdbx_description
1 polymer ?
#
loop_
_entity_poly.entity_id
_entity_poly.type
_entity_poly.pdbx_seq_one_letter_code
_entity_poly.pdbx_strand_id
1 'polypeptide(L)'
;QSVTTFMIGDAFPWQDERACADEPGPLDSAVVYGTDFRKNCSIMKISALGATLSGGLDGAPGDRLAMELATGQRAAGTVAWASGGNLGLGFSQPVDVLALINRKLVDQPAERRAMPRIEIRCEAAVKCGQDYLATTLRNISARGLQLEGEVLPRPGSYVNVFIEGLNLPAGEVVWKRGRLAGIELLDELSWSSILPWIRERIRGLPR
;
A
#
# COMPACT_ATOMS: atom_id res chain seq x y z
N GLN A 1 -13.88 -0.53 7.47
CA GLN A 1 -12.81 -1.54 7.34
C GLN A 1 -11.86 -1.10 6.24
N SER A 2 -10.57 -1.01 6.56
CA SER A 2 -9.53 -0.60 5.61
C SER A 2 -8.98 -1.80 4.85
N VAL A 3 -8.63 -1.62 3.58
CA VAL A 3 -7.94 -2.63 2.77
C VAL A 3 -6.48 -2.70 3.20
N THR A 4 -5.88 -3.89 3.24
CA THR A 4 -4.43 -4.05 3.44
C THR A 4 -3.68 -3.30 2.34
N THR A 5 -2.75 -2.45 2.73
CA THR A 5 -1.87 -1.72 1.82
C THR A 5 -0.52 -2.42 1.71
N PHE A 6 -0.10 -2.71 0.49
CA PHE A 6 1.22 -3.27 0.18
C PHE A 6 2.15 -2.14 -0.25
N MET A 7 3.21 -1.94 0.50
CA MET A 7 4.16 -0.87 0.26
C MET A 7 5.37 -1.38 -0.52
N ILE A 8 5.64 -0.76 -1.65
CA ILE A 8 6.81 -1.02 -2.48
C ILE A 8 7.87 0.04 -2.19
N GLY A 9 9.02 -0.40 -1.75
CA GLY A 9 10.14 0.48 -1.37
C GLY A 9 10.94 -0.09 -0.20
N ASP A 10 11.88 0.69 0.28
CA ASP A 10 12.82 0.38 1.35
C ASP A 10 12.49 1.09 2.67
N ALA A 11 11.23 1.45 2.88
CA ALA A 11 10.76 2.14 4.07
C ALA A 11 9.95 1.22 4.99
N PHE A 12 9.91 1.55 6.28
CA PHE A 12 8.99 0.91 7.22
C PHE A 12 7.56 1.42 7.02
N PRO A 13 6.53 0.58 7.22
CA PRO A 13 5.14 0.94 6.95
C PRO A 13 4.62 2.13 7.77
N TRP A 14 5.22 2.45 8.90
CA TRP A 14 4.81 3.54 9.80
C TRP A 14 5.55 4.86 9.56
N GLN A 15 6.51 4.92 8.64
CA GLN A 15 7.29 6.13 8.39
C GLN A 15 6.51 7.24 7.70
N ASP A 16 5.36 6.91 7.12
CA ASP A 16 4.52 7.87 6.41
C ASP A 16 3.04 7.65 6.69
N GLU A 17 2.54 8.27 7.74
CA GLU A 17 1.14 8.15 8.16
C GLU A 17 0.15 8.95 7.31
N ARG A 18 0.63 9.76 6.35
CA ARG A 18 -0.21 10.69 5.57
C ARG A 18 -1.05 10.02 4.49
N ALA A 19 -0.90 8.75 4.27
CA ALA A 19 -1.44 8.04 3.11
C ALA A 19 -2.68 7.18 3.37
N CYS A 20 -3.37 7.33 4.48
CA CYS A 20 -4.62 6.59 4.71
C CYS A 20 -5.83 7.35 4.17
N ALA A 21 -6.26 6.99 2.96
CA ALA A 21 -7.65 7.18 2.60
C ALA A 21 -8.45 5.98 3.13
N ASP A 22 -9.52 6.25 3.86
CA ASP A 22 -10.42 5.23 4.39
C ASP A 22 -11.26 4.61 3.26
N GLU A 23 -10.69 3.66 2.54
CA GLU A 23 -11.47 2.83 1.63
C GLU A 23 -11.94 1.57 2.38
N PRO A 24 -13.24 1.25 2.30
CA PRO A 24 -13.75 0.05 2.93
C PRO A 24 -13.28 -1.22 2.21
N GLY A 25 -12.77 -2.18 2.95
CA GLY A 25 -12.36 -3.47 2.42
C GLY A 25 -11.75 -4.37 3.49
N PRO A 26 -11.63 -5.67 3.24
CA PRO A 26 -11.08 -6.61 4.20
C PRO A 26 -9.57 -6.46 4.34
N LEU A 27 -9.08 -6.47 5.58
CA LEU A 27 -7.67 -6.59 5.90
C LEU A 27 -7.23 -8.05 5.79
N ASP A 28 -6.02 -8.28 5.30
CA ASP A 28 -5.42 -9.61 5.30
C ASP A 28 -5.14 -10.06 6.73
N SER A 29 -5.31 -11.33 6.98
CA SER A 29 -5.04 -11.94 8.27
C SER A 29 -3.63 -12.49 8.35
N ALA A 30 -3.07 -12.47 9.55
CA ALA A 30 -1.82 -13.11 9.90
C ALA A 30 -1.92 -13.69 11.31
N VAL A 31 -0.93 -14.48 11.68
CA VAL A 31 -0.79 -15.02 13.04
C VAL A 31 0.52 -14.50 13.61
N VAL A 32 0.46 -13.91 14.79
CA VAL A 32 1.64 -13.47 15.54
C VAL A 32 1.95 -14.46 16.64
N TYR A 33 3.22 -14.77 16.77
CA TYR A 33 3.76 -15.65 17.80
C TYR A 33 4.74 -14.87 18.67
N GLY A 34 4.55 -14.97 19.97
CA GLY A 34 5.53 -14.58 20.97
C GLY A 34 6.10 -15.79 21.68
N THR A 35 6.81 -15.57 22.80
CA THR A 35 7.40 -16.65 23.60
C THR A 35 6.33 -17.62 24.14
N ASP A 36 5.19 -17.06 24.59
CA ASP A 36 4.14 -17.82 25.27
C ASP A 36 2.74 -17.58 24.70
N PHE A 37 2.63 -17.01 23.52
CA PHE A 37 1.34 -16.72 22.90
C PHE A 37 1.34 -16.90 21.38
N ARG A 38 0.12 -17.18 20.90
CA ARG A 38 -0.23 -17.18 19.48
C ARG A 38 -1.53 -16.43 19.33
N LYS A 39 -1.56 -15.41 18.46
CA LYS A 39 -2.73 -14.57 18.27
C LYS A 39 -2.97 -14.25 16.80
N ASN A 40 -4.23 -14.34 16.39
CA ASN A 40 -4.65 -13.87 15.07
C ASN A 40 -4.67 -12.34 15.07
N CYS A 41 -4.23 -11.75 13.97
CA CYS A 41 -4.24 -10.31 13.77
C CYS A 41 -4.58 -9.97 12.33
N SER A 42 -4.76 -8.69 12.07
CA SER A 42 -4.97 -8.13 10.74
C SER A 42 -3.77 -7.30 10.34
N ILE A 43 -3.39 -7.39 9.06
CA ILE A 43 -2.32 -6.58 8.48
C ILE A 43 -2.94 -5.31 7.93
N MET A 44 -2.58 -4.17 8.48
CA MET A 44 -3.00 -2.86 7.98
C MET A 44 -2.14 -2.44 6.80
N LYS A 45 -0.82 -2.55 6.96
CA LYS A 45 0.17 -2.17 5.94
C LYS A 45 1.39 -3.08 6.08
N ILE A 46 1.94 -3.50 4.96
CA ILE A 46 3.15 -4.33 4.92
C ILE A 46 4.11 -3.83 3.85
N SER A 47 5.39 -3.80 4.20
CA SER A 47 6.51 -3.57 3.28
C SER A 47 7.51 -4.72 3.38
N ALA A 48 8.57 -4.67 2.59
CA ALA A 48 9.66 -5.63 2.72
C ALA A 48 10.32 -5.61 4.11
N LEU A 49 10.29 -4.46 4.80
CA LEU A 49 11.01 -4.24 6.07
C LEU A 49 10.14 -4.40 7.32
N GLY A 50 8.81 -4.41 7.19
CA GLY A 50 7.96 -4.50 8.36
C GLY A 50 6.47 -4.54 8.05
N ALA A 51 5.67 -4.63 9.11
CA ALA A 51 4.22 -4.60 9.03
C ALA A 51 3.61 -3.79 10.17
N THR A 52 2.52 -3.11 9.88
CA THR A 52 1.61 -2.54 10.89
C THR A 52 0.46 -3.50 11.09
N LEU A 53 0.28 -3.96 12.31
CA LEU A 53 -0.68 -5.00 12.69
C LEU A 53 -1.73 -4.45 13.64
N SER A 54 -2.94 -4.98 13.54
CA SER A 54 -4.05 -4.65 14.43
C SER A 54 -4.72 -5.95 14.91
N GLY A 55 -5.35 -5.91 16.07
CA GLY A 55 -6.06 -7.07 16.60
C GLY A 55 -5.95 -7.23 18.12
N GLY A 56 -5.85 -6.10 18.85
CA GLY A 56 -5.69 -6.12 20.30
C GLY A 56 -4.38 -6.78 20.70
N LEU A 57 -3.32 -6.49 19.98
CA LEU A 57 -1.99 -7.04 20.22
C LEU A 57 -1.33 -6.30 21.39
N ASP A 58 -0.78 -7.08 22.30
CA ASP A 58 0.04 -6.59 23.38
C ASP A 58 1.52 -6.80 23.05
N GLY A 59 2.32 -5.80 23.30
CA GLY A 59 3.76 -5.83 23.06
C GLY A 59 4.41 -4.55 23.49
N ALA A 60 5.70 -4.61 23.75
CA ALA A 60 6.51 -3.46 24.06
C ALA A 60 7.61 -3.28 23.02
N PRO A 61 8.04 -2.04 22.70
CA PRO A 61 9.19 -1.83 21.84
C PRO A 61 10.40 -2.66 22.29
N GLY A 62 11.01 -3.39 21.36
CA GLY A 62 12.11 -4.31 21.63
C GLY A 62 11.72 -5.77 21.77
N ASP A 63 10.45 -6.08 21.97
CA ASP A 63 9.98 -7.47 22.03
C ASP A 63 10.22 -8.18 20.70
N ARG A 64 10.65 -9.44 20.77
CA ARG A 64 10.82 -10.27 19.59
C ARG A 64 9.57 -11.09 19.32
N LEU A 65 9.04 -10.94 18.14
CA LEU A 65 7.87 -11.65 17.66
C LEU A 65 8.15 -12.30 16.31
N ALA A 66 7.35 -13.27 15.94
CA ALA A 66 7.30 -13.81 14.59
C ALA A 66 5.87 -13.74 14.09
N MET A 67 5.68 -13.46 12.80
CA MET A 67 4.37 -13.54 12.17
C MET A 67 4.38 -14.60 11.06
N GLU A 68 3.26 -15.27 10.91
CA GLU A 68 3.00 -16.17 9.80
C GLU A 68 2.01 -15.51 8.84
N LEU A 69 2.44 -15.37 7.60
CA LEU A 69 1.66 -14.80 6.52
C LEU A 69 0.76 -15.86 5.87
N ALA A 70 -0.25 -15.42 5.11
CA ALA A 70 -1.16 -16.32 4.39
C ALA A 70 -0.44 -17.25 3.40
N THR A 71 0.76 -16.88 2.94
CA THR A 71 1.63 -17.73 2.11
C THR A 71 2.27 -18.89 2.87
N GLY A 72 2.13 -18.93 4.21
CA GLY A 72 2.89 -19.82 5.09
C GLY A 72 4.30 -19.33 5.41
N GLN A 73 4.75 -18.24 4.83
CA GLN A 73 6.04 -17.64 5.15
C GLN A 73 6.01 -17.09 6.58
N ARG A 74 7.06 -17.33 7.33
CA ARG A 74 7.29 -16.76 8.66
C ARG A 74 8.29 -15.62 8.57
N ALA A 75 7.96 -14.52 9.22
CA ALA A 75 8.81 -13.35 9.34
C ALA A 75 9.06 -13.05 10.82
N ALA A 76 10.28 -13.23 11.26
CA ALA A 76 10.70 -12.81 12.60
C ALA A 76 11.02 -11.33 12.61
N GLY A 77 10.79 -10.67 13.74
CA GLY A 77 11.05 -9.26 13.85
C GLY A 77 11.03 -8.75 15.29
N THR A 78 11.17 -7.45 15.41
CA THR A 78 11.18 -6.73 16.67
C THR A 78 10.07 -5.67 16.66
N VAL A 79 9.34 -5.56 17.76
CA VAL A 79 8.33 -4.52 17.92
C VAL A 79 9.01 -3.15 17.96
N ALA A 80 8.67 -2.28 17.02
CA ALA A 80 9.17 -0.91 16.94
C ALA A 80 8.32 0.05 17.77
N TRP A 81 7.02 -0.17 17.78
CA TRP A 81 6.05 0.61 18.56
C TRP A 81 4.79 -0.23 18.82
N ALA A 82 4.05 0.13 19.86
CA ALA A 82 2.75 -0.44 20.18
C ALA A 82 1.83 0.65 20.74
N SER A 83 0.60 0.71 20.27
CA SER A 83 -0.40 1.68 20.73
C SER A 83 -1.82 1.23 20.38
N GLY A 84 -2.75 1.29 21.34
CA GLY A 84 -4.17 1.05 21.09
C GLY A 84 -4.51 -0.36 20.55
N GLY A 85 -3.73 -1.38 20.91
CA GLY A 85 -3.92 -2.74 20.40
C GLY A 85 -3.35 -2.97 18.99
N ASN A 86 -2.65 -1.97 18.45
CA ASN A 86 -1.89 -2.04 17.20
C ASN A 86 -0.40 -2.06 17.51
N LEU A 87 0.39 -2.64 16.62
CA LEU A 87 1.84 -2.60 16.72
C LEU A 87 2.51 -2.52 15.36
N GLY A 88 3.74 -1.98 15.35
CA GLY A 88 4.66 -2.02 14.24
C GLY A 88 5.73 -3.06 14.48
N LEU A 89 5.83 -4.04 13.58
CA LEU A 89 6.84 -5.11 13.61
C LEU A 89 7.87 -4.88 12.52
N GLY A 90 9.13 -4.59 12.90
CA GLY A 90 10.25 -4.50 11.98
C GLY A 90 10.85 -5.88 11.74
N PHE A 91 10.89 -6.33 10.50
CA PHE A 91 11.39 -7.67 10.15
C PHE A 91 12.91 -7.75 10.28
N SER A 92 13.40 -8.88 10.75
CA SER A 92 14.83 -9.18 10.84
C SER A 92 15.46 -9.41 9.46
N GLN A 93 14.66 -9.88 8.51
CA GLN A 93 15.04 -10.07 7.11
C GLN A 93 13.90 -9.58 6.21
N PRO A 94 14.20 -8.98 5.05
CA PRO A 94 13.18 -8.51 4.13
C PRO A 94 12.27 -9.63 3.64
N VAL A 95 10.97 -9.34 3.51
CA VAL A 95 9.97 -10.25 2.91
C VAL A 95 9.71 -9.88 1.46
N ASP A 96 9.32 -10.86 0.66
CA ASP A 96 8.94 -10.65 -0.74
C ASP A 96 7.47 -10.18 -0.82
N VAL A 97 7.29 -8.87 -0.92
CA VAL A 97 5.95 -8.25 -0.99
C VAL A 97 5.24 -8.62 -2.30
N LEU A 98 5.95 -8.75 -3.43
CA LEU A 98 5.34 -9.15 -4.69
C LEU A 98 4.77 -10.56 -4.62
N ALA A 99 5.45 -11.49 -3.96
CA ALA A 99 4.95 -12.84 -3.75
C ALA A 99 3.65 -12.83 -2.93
N LEU A 100 3.56 -11.99 -1.89
CA LEU A 100 2.34 -11.81 -1.10
C LEU A 100 1.17 -11.28 -1.94
N ILE A 101 1.41 -10.28 -2.77
CA ILE A 101 0.38 -9.71 -3.66
C ILE A 101 -0.09 -10.76 -4.66
N ASN A 102 0.83 -11.46 -5.30
CA ASN A 102 0.50 -12.50 -6.28
C ASN A 102 -0.31 -13.62 -5.64
N ARG A 103 0.05 -14.07 -4.44
CA ARG A 103 -0.72 -15.07 -3.68
C ARG A 103 -2.14 -14.61 -3.41
N LYS A 104 -2.31 -13.39 -2.91
CA LYS A 104 -3.63 -12.80 -2.67
C LYS A 104 -4.50 -12.81 -3.92
N LEU A 105 -3.93 -12.48 -5.09
CA LEU A 105 -4.68 -12.45 -6.35
C LEU A 105 -5.06 -13.85 -6.83
N VAL A 106 -4.21 -14.85 -6.62
CA VAL A 106 -4.50 -16.25 -6.99
C VAL A 106 -5.62 -16.83 -6.13
N ASP A 107 -5.63 -16.50 -4.84
CA ASP A 107 -6.61 -17.02 -3.89
C ASP A 107 -8.01 -16.38 -4.05
N GLN A 108 -8.12 -15.28 -4.81
CA GLN A 108 -9.41 -14.66 -5.13
C GLN A 108 -10.06 -15.33 -6.34
N PRO A 109 -11.41 -15.53 -6.32
CA PRO A 109 -12.15 -15.94 -7.52
C PRO A 109 -11.84 -15.00 -8.69
N ALA A 110 -11.71 -15.56 -9.89
CA ALA A 110 -11.34 -14.79 -11.10
C ALA A 110 -12.21 -13.55 -11.33
N GLU A 111 -13.50 -13.64 -10.97
CA GLU A 111 -14.49 -12.57 -11.10
C GLU A 111 -14.32 -11.44 -10.06
N ARG A 112 -13.50 -11.64 -9.02
CA ARG A 112 -13.26 -10.71 -7.91
C ARG A 112 -11.80 -10.31 -7.75
N ARG A 113 -10.94 -10.63 -8.72
CA ARG A 113 -9.52 -10.30 -8.70
C ARG A 113 -9.32 -8.80 -8.91
N ALA A 114 -9.63 -8.03 -7.88
CA ALA A 114 -9.29 -6.61 -7.86
C ALA A 114 -7.83 -6.43 -7.46
N MET A 115 -7.15 -5.53 -8.15
CA MET A 115 -5.81 -5.10 -7.78
C MET A 115 -5.82 -4.55 -6.35
N PRO A 116 -4.93 -5.00 -5.44
CA PRO A 116 -4.84 -4.43 -4.10
C PRO A 116 -4.28 -3.00 -4.14
N ARG A 117 -4.42 -2.28 -3.03
CA ARG A 117 -3.79 -0.97 -2.88
C ARG A 117 -2.28 -1.14 -2.77
N ILE A 118 -1.55 -0.46 -3.65
CA ILE A 118 -0.09 -0.45 -3.68
C ILE A 118 0.39 0.95 -3.33
N GLU A 119 1.17 1.09 -2.28
CA GLU A 119 1.86 2.32 -1.96
C GLU A 119 3.24 2.32 -2.63
N ILE A 120 3.44 3.27 -3.51
CA ILE A 120 4.68 3.45 -4.25
C ILE A 120 4.84 4.93 -4.59
N ARG A 121 6.00 5.48 -4.30
CA ARG A 121 6.31 6.87 -4.60
C ARG A 121 7.02 6.99 -5.93
N CYS A 122 6.49 7.83 -6.80
CA CYS A 122 7.17 8.23 -8.02
C CYS A 122 6.63 9.56 -8.54
N GLU A 123 7.40 10.18 -9.40
CA GLU A 123 6.98 11.41 -10.08
C GLU A 123 5.79 11.14 -10.99
N ALA A 124 4.86 12.06 -10.98
CA ALA A 124 3.69 12.07 -11.85
C ALA A 124 3.38 13.49 -12.29
N ALA A 125 2.82 13.64 -13.50
CA ALA A 125 2.28 14.89 -13.98
C ALA A 125 0.76 14.77 -14.14
N VAL A 126 0.04 15.81 -13.75
CA VAL A 126 -1.41 15.88 -13.90
C VAL A 126 -1.73 16.94 -14.95
N LYS A 127 -2.42 16.54 -15.99
CA LYS A 127 -2.99 17.48 -16.97
C LYS A 127 -4.44 17.76 -16.61
N CYS A 128 -4.75 19.03 -16.37
CA CYS A 128 -6.10 19.53 -16.12
C CYS A 128 -6.37 20.71 -17.05
N GLY A 129 -7.22 20.53 -18.05
CA GLY A 129 -7.40 21.52 -19.11
C GLY A 129 -6.10 21.77 -19.89
N GLN A 130 -5.59 22.99 -19.82
CA GLN A 130 -4.31 23.37 -20.45
C GLN A 130 -3.12 23.31 -19.49
N ASP A 131 -3.37 23.09 -18.21
CA ASP A 131 -2.34 23.12 -17.18
C ASP A 131 -1.72 21.73 -16.98
N TYR A 132 -0.40 21.70 -16.78
CA TYR A 132 0.37 20.53 -16.36
C TYR A 132 0.94 20.81 -14.97
N LEU A 133 0.59 19.95 -14.01
CA LEU A 133 0.97 20.09 -12.61
C LEU A 133 1.93 18.97 -12.22
N ALA A 134 3.06 19.34 -11.62
CA ALA A 134 4.00 18.37 -11.06
C ALA A 134 3.46 17.82 -9.75
N THR A 135 3.43 16.50 -9.64
CA THR A 135 2.91 15.77 -8.46
C THR A 135 3.77 14.53 -8.17
N THR A 136 3.51 13.93 -7.04
CA THR A 136 4.08 12.63 -6.65
C THR A 136 2.96 11.63 -6.44
N LEU A 137 3.03 10.47 -7.09
CA LEU A 137 2.15 9.35 -6.79
C LEU A 137 2.46 8.83 -5.40
N ARG A 138 1.44 8.60 -4.59
CA ARG A 138 1.54 8.05 -3.23
C ARG A 138 1.05 6.61 -3.16
N ASN A 139 -0.08 6.32 -3.77
CA ASN A 139 -0.59 4.98 -3.90
C ASN A 139 -1.47 4.82 -5.14
N ILE A 140 -1.66 3.57 -5.53
CA ILE A 140 -2.45 3.17 -6.68
C ILE A 140 -3.29 1.94 -6.30
N SER A 141 -4.51 1.92 -6.75
CA SER A 141 -5.45 0.79 -6.62
C SER A 141 -6.15 0.53 -7.95
N ALA A 142 -7.02 -0.48 -8.00
CA ALA A 142 -7.76 -0.80 -9.22
C ALA A 142 -8.53 0.38 -9.81
N ARG A 143 -9.06 1.27 -8.98
CA ARG A 143 -9.93 2.37 -9.41
C ARG A 143 -9.43 3.76 -9.04
N GLY A 144 -8.30 3.88 -8.39
CA GLY A 144 -7.89 5.17 -7.89
C GLY A 144 -6.41 5.38 -7.71
N LEU A 145 -6.06 6.65 -7.68
CA LEU A 145 -4.72 7.15 -7.40
C LEU A 145 -4.80 8.15 -6.25
N GLN A 146 -3.76 8.17 -5.43
CA GLN A 146 -3.52 9.26 -4.50
C GLN A 146 -2.27 10.01 -4.93
N LEU A 147 -2.40 11.31 -5.10
CA LEU A 147 -1.32 12.20 -5.51
C LEU A 147 -1.03 13.24 -4.45
N GLU A 148 0.24 13.62 -4.34
CA GLU A 148 0.70 14.72 -3.52
C GLU A 148 1.30 15.82 -4.40
N GLY A 149 0.95 17.07 -4.13
CA GLY A 149 1.49 18.22 -4.88
C GLY A 149 1.21 19.53 -4.16
N GLU A 150 1.95 20.56 -4.55
CA GLU A 150 1.71 21.92 -4.03
C GLU A 150 0.46 22.55 -4.64
N VAL A 151 0.28 22.31 -5.93
CA VAL A 151 -0.90 22.73 -6.68
C VAL A 151 -1.61 21.50 -7.20
N LEU A 152 -2.86 21.36 -6.84
CA LEU A 152 -3.71 20.22 -7.21
C LEU A 152 -5.04 20.73 -7.79
N PRO A 153 -5.60 20.03 -8.79
CA PRO A 153 -6.92 20.37 -9.33
C PRO A 153 -8.01 20.26 -8.26
N ARG A 154 -9.11 20.96 -8.49
CA ARG A 154 -10.27 20.93 -7.58
C ARG A 154 -11.04 19.63 -7.73
N PRO A 155 -11.73 19.15 -6.67
CA PRO A 155 -12.71 18.07 -6.79
C PRO A 155 -13.73 18.36 -7.90
N GLY A 156 -14.08 17.33 -8.66
CA GLY A 156 -14.92 17.42 -9.85
C GLY A 156 -14.17 17.70 -11.15
N SER A 157 -12.86 17.98 -11.11
CA SER A 157 -12.06 18.18 -12.31
C SER A 157 -11.72 16.86 -12.98
N TYR A 158 -11.88 16.79 -14.30
CA TYR A 158 -11.38 15.66 -15.10
C TYR A 158 -9.90 15.87 -15.41
N VAL A 159 -9.12 14.83 -15.23
CA VAL A 159 -7.67 14.88 -15.34
C VAL A 159 -7.09 13.68 -16.07
N ASN A 160 -5.93 13.87 -16.68
CA ASN A 160 -5.07 12.78 -17.14
C ASN A 160 -3.79 12.78 -16.29
N VAL A 161 -3.44 11.64 -15.74
CA VAL A 161 -2.23 11.45 -14.95
C VAL A 161 -1.19 10.73 -15.80
N PHE A 162 0.01 11.27 -15.87
CA PHE A 162 1.14 10.73 -16.61
C PHE A 162 2.20 10.24 -15.63
N ILE A 163 2.51 8.97 -15.72
CA ILE A 163 3.58 8.32 -14.97
C ILE A 163 4.43 7.56 -15.98
N GLU A 164 5.75 7.74 -15.91
CA GLU A 164 6.67 7.08 -16.83
C GLU A 164 6.52 5.56 -16.81
N GLY A 165 6.35 4.98 -17.97
CA GLY A 165 6.21 3.54 -18.16
C GLY A 165 4.84 2.97 -17.78
N LEU A 166 3.85 3.80 -17.47
CA LEU A 166 2.52 3.37 -17.07
C LEU A 166 1.43 4.07 -17.88
N ASN A 167 0.56 3.30 -18.51
CA ASN A 167 -0.63 3.82 -19.17
C ASN A 167 -1.80 3.84 -18.19
N LEU A 168 -2.34 5.02 -17.97
CA LEU A 168 -3.46 5.25 -17.08
C LEU A 168 -4.67 5.78 -17.85
N PRO A 169 -5.89 5.32 -17.55
CA PRO A 169 -7.10 5.96 -18.02
C PRO A 169 -7.25 7.36 -17.42
N ALA A 170 -8.09 8.18 -18.04
CA ALA A 170 -8.49 9.45 -17.47
C ALA A 170 -9.22 9.24 -16.13
N GLY A 171 -9.26 10.27 -15.31
CA GLY A 171 -9.91 10.21 -14.02
C GLY A 171 -10.55 11.52 -13.61
N GLU A 172 -11.24 11.50 -12.49
CA GLU A 172 -11.85 12.65 -11.85
C GLU A 172 -11.27 12.83 -10.45
N VAL A 173 -10.94 14.06 -10.10
CA VAL A 173 -10.55 14.40 -8.71
C VAL A 173 -11.79 14.31 -7.83
N VAL A 174 -11.81 13.36 -6.89
CA VAL A 174 -12.98 13.11 -6.02
C VAL A 174 -12.83 13.75 -4.65
N TRP A 175 -11.61 14.01 -4.21
CA TRP A 175 -11.35 14.76 -2.98
C TRP A 175 -9.98 15.44 -3.02
N LYS A 176 -9.85 16.48 -2.19
CA LYS A 176 -8.59 17.19 -1.95
C LYS A 176 -8.50 17.55 -0.47
N ARG A 177 -7.36 17.26 0.15
CA ARG A 177 -7.06 17.62 1.54
C ARG A 177 -5.60 18.06 1.65
N GLY A 178 -5.38 19.33 1.90
CA GLY A 178 -4.04 19.90 1.95
C GLY A 178 -3.27 19.67 0.64
N ARG A 179 -2.16 18.96 0.74
CA ARG A 179 -1.29 18.61 -0.41
C ARG A 179 -1.66 17.27 -1.06
N LEU A 180 -2.73 16.62 -0.65
CA LEU A 180 -3.16 15.33 -1.16
C LEU A 180 -4.45 15.47 -1.97
N ALA A 181 -4.56 14.68 -3.03
CA ALA A 181 -5.78 14.53 -3.81
C ALA A 181 -6.00 13.06 -4.17
N GLY A 182 -7.26 12.65 -4.13
CA GLY A 182 -7.72 11.36 -4.62
C GLY A 182 -8.31 11.49 -6.01
N ILE A 183 -7.90 10.61 -6.92
CA ILE A 183 -8.41 10.54 -8.28
C ILE A 183 -9.09 9.20 -8.46
N GLU A 184 -10.35 9.22 -8.88
CA GLU A 184 -11.08 8.05 -9.33
C GLU A 184 -10.88 7.88 -10.85
N LEU A 185 -10.40 6.74 -11.27
CA LEU A 185 -10.17 6.43 -12.68
C LEU A 185 -11.48 6.04 -13.36
N LEU A 186 -11.68 6.46 -14.61
CA LEU A 186 -12.87 6.15 -15.40
C LEU A 186 -12.96 4.67 -15.78
N ASP A 187 -11.80 4.02 -15.91
CA ASP A 187 -11.68 2.59 -16.17
C ASP A 187 -10.83 1.92 -15.09
N GLU A 188 -11.14 0.66 -14.80
CA GLU A 188 -10.45 -0.12 -13.80
C GLU A 188 -9.09 -0.60 -14.31
N LEU A 189 -8.06 -0.49 -13.45
CA LEU A 189 -6.74 -1.02 -13.73
C LEU A 189 -6.67 -2.51 -13.45
N SER A 190 -5.95 -3.24 -14.30
CA SER A 190 -5.64 -4.65 -14.08
C SER A 190 -4.24 -4.83 -13.50
N TRP A 191 -4.07 -5.85 -12.64
CA TRP A 191 -2.76 -6.19 -12.10
C TRP A 191 -1.76 -6.55 -13.21
N SER A 192 -2.19 -7.20 -14.27
CA SER A 192 -1.36 -7.54 -15.42
C SER A 192 -0.74 -6.31 -16.11
N SER A 193 -1.41 -5.18 -16.08
CA SER A 193 -0.90 -3.92 -16.64
C SER A 193 0.11 -3.24 -15.71
N ILE A 194 -0.06 -3.39 -14.40
CA ILE A 194 0.74 -2.69 -13.38
C ILE A 194 1.97 -3.49 -12.96
N LEU A 195 1.89 -4.82 -12.94
CA LEU A 195 2.97 -5.69 -12.48
C LEU A 195 4.32 -5.46 -13.18
N PRO A 196 4.41 -5.34 -14.54
CA PRO A 196 5.68 -5.08 -15.21
C PRO A 196 6.30 -3.75 -14.76
N TRP A 197 5.48 -2.72 -14.59
CA TRP A 197 5.93 -1.41 -14.12
C TRP A 197 6.46 -1.45 -12.68
N ILE A 198 5.77 -2.15 -11.76
CA ILE A 198 6.25 -2.33 -10.39
C ILE A 198 7.57 -3.10 -10.35
N ARG A 199 7.70 -4.18 -11.14
CA ARG A 199 8.94 -4.96 -11.22
C ARG A 199 10.14 -4.13 -11.67
N GLU A 200 9.94 -3.25 -12.63
CA GLU A 200 10.96 -2.36 -13.12
C GLU A 200 11.39 -1.35 -12.04
N ARG A 201 10.43 -0.79 -11.30
CA ARG A 201 10.68 0.10 -10.17
C ARG A 201 11.48 -0.57 -9.05
N ILE A 202 11.17 -1.80 -8.69
CA ILE A 202 11.91 -2.56 -7.67
C ILE A 202 13.35 -2.83 -8.12
N ARG A 203 13.59 -3.11 -9.39
CA ARG A 203 14.94 -3.30 -9.92
C ARG A 203 15.79 -2.05 -9.87
N GLY A 204 15.19 -0.88 -9.97
CA GLY A 204 15.86 0.42 -9.90
C GLY A 204 16.13 0.92 -8.48
N LEU A 205 15.65 0.22 -7.44
CA LEU A 205 15.95 0.58 -6.05
C LEU A 205 17.39 0.20 -5.71
N PRO A 206 18.16 1.08 -5.04
CA PRO A 206 19.50 0.73 -4.58
C PRO A 206 19.42 -0.45 -3.59
N ARG A 207 20.34 -1.40 -3.76
CA ARG A 207 20.49 -2.55 -2.86
C ARG A 207 21.25 -2.18 -1.60
#